data_2ae1869734137824317f5da2b6317195
#
_entry.id   2ae1869734137824317f5da2b6317195
#
_cell.length_a   1.000
_cell.length_b   1.000
_cell.length_c   1.000
_cell.angle_alpha   90.00
_cell.angle_beta   90.00
_cell.angle_gamma   90.00
#
_symmetry.space_group_name_H-M   'P 1'
#
loop_
_entity.id
_entity.type
_entity.pdbx_description
1 polymer ?
#
loop_
_entity_poly.entity_id
_entity_poly.type
_entity_poly.pdbx_seq_one_letter_code
_entity_poly.pdbx_strand_id
1 'polypeptide(L)'
;MSLTLRTISREQHLAYIQSQPAASHCQVPAWADVKTEWRSENLGWFDRNGELVGAGLVLYRQLPKIKRYLAYLPEGPVINWYAPNLDDWLQPMLAHLKQQGAFSVKMGPPVVIRRWDSAAIKSGIQNPDVKRLKDVEASHIEPRAFEVADRLRKMGWQQGEDGGAGFGDVQPRYVFQVPLANRSLDDVLKGFNQLWRRNIKKAEKAGVEVVQGGYEDLAEWQRLYEITAVRDHFRPRPLSYFQRMWTVLNSEDPNRMRLYFARHNGVNLSAATMLVVGGHVWYSYGASDNIGREVRPSNAMQWRMLRDAYAMGATVYDLRGISDSLDETDHLFGLIQFKVGTGGEAVEYVGEWDFPLNKLLHKALDMYMSRR
;
A
#
# COMPACT_ATOMS: atom_id res chain seq x y z
N MET A 1 5.54 -3.76 29.75
CA MET A 1 7.02 -3.67 29.66
C MET A 1 7.35 -2.20 29.46
N SER A 2 8.33 -1.63 30.19
CA SER A 2 8.73 -0.24 29.92
C SER A 2 9.63 -0.23 28.69
N LEU A 3 9.18 0.38 27.60
CA LEU A 3 9.96 0.58 26.39
C LEU A 3 10.61 1.96 26.38
N THR A 4 11.81 2.06 25.81
CA THR A 4 12.50 3.33 25.59
C THR A 4 12.44 3.66 24.10
N LEU A 5 12.01 4.88 23.77
CA LEU A 5 12.00 5.37 22.39
C LEU A 5 13.21 6.29 22.15
N ARG A 6 13.89 6.12 21.02
CA ARG A 6 15.00 6.98 20.57
C ARG A 6 14.99 7.13 19.05
N THR A 7 15.60 8.21 18.58
CA THR A 7 16.01 8.30 17.17
C THR A 7 17.11 7.28 16.92
N ILE A 8 17.02 6.59 15.79
CA ILE A 8 17.98 5.57 15.33
C ILE A 8 18.58 5.95 13.98
N SER A 9 19.71 5.35 13.64
CA SER A 9 20.31 5.54 12.33
C SER A 9 19.47 4.84 11.23
N ARG A 10 19.71 5.24 9.96
CA ARG A 10 19.07 4.58 8.80
C ARG A 10 19.45 3.11 8.72
N GLU A 11 20.71 2.80 9.01
CA GLU A 11 21.24 1.44 9.00
C GLU A 11 20.56 0.56 10.06
N GLN A 12 20.37 1.08 11.27
CA GLN A 12 19.65 0.37 12.34
C GLN A 12 18.19 0.13 11.95
N HIS A 13 17.52 1.15 11.37
CA HIS A 13 16.15 1.02 10.90
C HIS A 13 16.05 -0.01 9.78
N LEU A 14 16.92 0.07 8.76
CA LEU A 14 16.93 -0.86 7.65
C LEU A 14 17.19 -2.30 8.11
N ALA A 15 18.16 -2.50 9.00
CA ALA A 15 18.45 -3.82 9.58
C ALA A 15 17.23 -4.39 10.31
N TYR A 16 16.50 -3.55 11.05
CA TYR A 16 15.26 -3.98 11.70
C TYR A 16 14.18 -4.37 10.68
N ILE A 17 13.95 -3.55 9.65
CA ILE A 17 12.98 -3.86 8.57
C ILE A 17 13.34 -5.18 7.87
N GLN A 18 14.61 -5.41 7.58
CA GLN A 18 15.11 -6.63 6.94
C GLN A 18 14.96 -7.88 7.82
N SER A 19 14.94 -7.72 9.14
CA SER A 19 14.70 -8.83 10.08
C SER A 19 13.22 -9.25 10.16
N GLN A 20 12.30 -8.42 9.62
CA GLN A 20 10.88 -8.72 9.62
C GLN A 20 10.48 -9.56 8.40
N PRO A 21 9.51 -10.49 8.53
CA PRO A 21 9.01 -11.26 7.39
C PRO A 21 8.49 -10.38 6.25
N ALA A 22 7.88 -9.25 6.60
CA ALA A 22 7.44 -8.20 5.70
C ALA A 22 7.27 -6.89 6.47
N ALA A 23 7.47 -5.76 5.78
CA ALA A 23 7.14 -4.43 6.27
C ALA A 23 6.70 -3.58 5.08
N SER A 24 5.93 -2.51 5.31
CA SER A 24 5.53 -1.63 4.21
C SER A 24 6.73 -0.96 3.57
N HIS A 25 6.69 -0.80 2.25
CA HIS A 25 7.65 0.02 1.51
C HIS A 25 7.62 1.49 1.94
N CYS A 26 6.54 1.95 2.58
CA CYS A 26 6.45 3.28 3.17
C CYS A 26 7.22 3.41 4.50
N GLN A 27 7.69 2.30 5.07
CA GLN A 27 8.44 2.25 6.32
C GLN A 27 9.93 1.95 6.11
N VAL A 28 10.40 1.76 4.87
CA VAL A 28 11.84 1.68 4.62
C VAL A 28 12.49 3.06 4.71
N PRO A 29 13.74 3.19 5.24
CA PRO A 29 14.40 4.49 5.40
C PRO A 29 14.50 5.31 4.11
N ALA A 30 14.72 4.66 2.96
CA ALA A 30 14.79 5.31 1.66
C ALA A 30 13.49 6.03 1.25
N TRP A 31 12.33 5.64 1.81
CA TRP A 31 11.07 6.31 1.53
C TRP A 31 11.07 7.79 1.97
N ALA A 32 11.86 8.14 2.97
CA ALA A 32 12.06 9.54 3.38
C ALA A 32 12.58 10.40 2.22
N ASP A 33 13.52 9.87 1.44
CA ASP A 33 14.13 10.58 0.32
C ASP A 33 13.21 10.63 -0.92
N VAL A 34 12.23 9.75 -1.01
CA VAL A 34 11.13 9.86 -1.99
C VAL A 34 10.24 11.07 -1.66
N LYS A 35 10.07 11.38 -0.36
CA LYS A 35 9.22 12.44 0.19
C LYS A 35 10.02 13.68 0.60
N THR A 36 10.82 14.21 -0.30
CA THR A 36 11.76 15.33 -0.04
C THR A 36 11.10 16.59 0.50
N GLU A 37 9.80 16.79 0.27
CA GLU A 37 9.02 17.91 0.79
C GLU A 37 8.64 17.78 2.27
N TRP A 38 8.97 16.63 2.91
CA TRP A 38 8.71 16.34 4.30
C TRP A 38 10.03 16.18 5.06
N ARG A 39 10.13 16.77 6.25
CA ARG A 39 11.19 16.38 7.19
C ARG A 39 10.94 14.95 7.65
N SER A 40 11.96 14.18 7.89
CA SER A 40 11.83 12.78 8.32
C SER A 40 12.67 12.47 9.55
N GLU A 41 12.31 11.38 10.23
CA GLU A 41 13.02 10.83 11.38
C GLU A 41 12.80 9.32 11.45
N ASN A 42 13.84 8.57 11.84
CA ASN A 42 13.74 7.15 12.13
C ASN A 42 13.66 6.94 13.62
N LEU A 43 12.60 6.31 14.10
CA LEU A 43 12.38 6.00 15.52
C LEU A 43 12.62 4.52 15.78
N GLY A 44 13.20 4.21 16.94
CA GLY A 44 13.38 2.84 17.43
C GLY A 44 12.83 2.67 18.84
N TRP A 45 12.14 1.57 19.07
CA TRP A 45 11.68 1.12 20.38
C TRP A 45 12.64 0.07 20.93
N PHE A 46 13.12 0.28 22.13
CA PHE A 46 14.08 -0.59 22.81
C PHE A 46 13.44 -1.19 24.05
N ASP A 47 13.67 -2.48 24.26
CA ASP A 47 13.28 -3.17 25.47
C ASP A 47 14.22 -2.85 26.65
N ARG A 48 14.00 -3.51 27.80
CA ARG A 48 14.81 -3.31 29.01
C ARG A 48 16.25 -3.82 28.87
N ASN A 49 16.50 -4.71 27.93
CA ASN A 49 17.82 -5.25 27.62
C ASN A 49 18.58 -4.37 26.62
N GLY A 50 17.94 -3.33 26.10
CA GLY A 50 18.50 -2.46 25.06
C GLY A 50 18.37 -3.04 23.64
N GLU A 51 17.56 -4.07 23.44
CA GLU A 51 17.29 -4.66 22.13
C GLU A 51 16.27 -3.83 21.36
N LEU A 52 16.51 -3.63 20.06
CA LEU A 52 15.60 -2.94 19.15
C LEU A 52 14.42 -3.86 18.81
N VAL A 53 13.24 -3.55 19.32
CA VAL A 53 12.02 -4.37 19.20
C VAL A 53 10.94 -3.75 18.32
N GLY A 54 11.16 -2.54 17.83
CA GLY A 54 10.25 -1.84 16.92
C GLY A 54 10.97 -0.71 16.19
N ALA A 55 10.50 -0.36 14.99
CA ALA A 55 11.00 0.78 14.23
C ALA A 55 9.85 1.53 13.51
N GLY A 56 10.08 2.80 13.21
CA GLY A 56 9.11 3.59 12.44
C GLY A 56 9.75 4.76 11.72
N LEU A 57 9.38 4.93 10.45
CA LEU A 57 9.68 6.14 9.69
C LEU A 57 8.58 7.17 9.95
N VAL A 58 8.96 8.34 10.45
CA VAL A 58 8.06 9.48 10.64
C VAL A 58 8.34 10.53 9.57
N LEU A 59 7.29 10.98 8.92
CA LEU A 59 7.30 12.08 7.97
C LEU A 59 6.60 13.28 8.61
N TYR A 60 7.24 14.46 8.60
CA TYR A 60 6.69 15.68 9.19
C TYR A 60 6.32 16.69 8.12
N ARG A 61 5.03 16.95 7.98
CA ARG A 61 4.53 17.99 7.09
C ARG A 61 4.32 19.28 7.86
N GLN A 62 5.09 20.32 7.51
CA GLN A 62 4.98 21.61 8.14
C GLN A 62 3.70 22.34 7.72
N LEU A 63 3.03 22.99 8.68
CA LEU A 63 1.96 23.94 8.36
C LEU A 63 2.52 25.20 7.71
N PRO A 64 1.79 25.81 6.78
CA PRO A 64 2.20 27.08 6.20
C PRO A 64 2.46 28.13 7.28
N LYS A 65 3.62 28.83 7.19
CA LYS A 65 4.00 29.98 8.04
C LYS A 65 4.27 29.71 9.52
N ILE A 66 4.03 28.50 10.04
CA ILE A 66 4.30 28.15 11.44
C ILE A 66 5.10 26.85 11.55
N LYS A 67 6.04 26.81 12.52
CA LYS A 67 6.85 25.60 12.79
C LYS A 67 6.06 24.61 13.64
N ARG A 68 4.97 24.08 13.07
CA ARG A 68 4.17 22.99 13.60
C ARG A 68 3.95 21.96 12.52
N TYR A 69 3.90 20.70 12.90
CA TYR A 69 3.97 19.59 11.95
C TYR A 69 2.81 18.61 12.15
N LEU A 70 2.26 18.11 11.05
CA LEU A 70 1.59 16.83 11.04
C LEU A 70 2.68 15.74 10.99
N ALA A 71 2.77 14.90 12.00
CA ALA A 71 3.63 13.72 12.00
C ALA A 71 2.86 12.54 11.41
N TYR A 72 3.39 11.93 10.35
CA TYR A 72 2.72 10.84 9.63
C TYR A 72 3.61 9.60 9.56
N LEU A 73 3.06 8.46 9.99
CA LEU A 73 3.68 7.13 9.91
C LEU A 73 2.87 6.28 8.93
N PRO A 74 3.16 6.37 7.61
CA PRO A 74 2.38 5.67 6.59
C PRO A 74 2.55 4.15 6.71
N GLU A 75 1.46 3.41 6.79
CA GLU A 75 1.44 1.94 6.94
C GLU A 75 2.38 1.44 8.05
N GLY A 76 2.44 2.17 9.15
CA GLY A 76 3.34 1.92 10.28
C GLY A 76 2.83 2.52 11.60
N PRO A 77 3.69 2.49 12.64
CA PRO A 77 5.06 1.94 12.70
C PRO A 77 5.11 0.41 12.67
N VAL A 78 6.32 -0.15 12.50
CA VAL A 78 6.58 -1.60 12.54
C VAL A 78 6.86 -1.99 13.98
N ILE A 79 5.81 -2.34 14.71
CA ILE A 79 5.82 -2.69 16.14
C ILE A 79 4.91 -3.91 16.39
N ASN A 80 4.94 -4.44 17.60
CA ASN A 80 3.99 -5.48 18.01
C ASN A 80 2.63 -4.86 18.36
N TRP A 81 1.74 -4.74 17.37
CA TRP A 81 0.38 -4.21 17.52
C TRP A 81 -0.50 -5.05 18.44
N TYR A 82 -0.18 -6.32 18.63
CA TYR A 82 -0.92 -7.25 19.50
C TYR A 82 -0.31 -7.36 20.91
N ALA A 83 0.62 -6.46 21.26
CA ALA A 83 1.17 -6.41 22.61
C ALA A 83 0.05 -6.16 23.65
N PRO A 84 0.12 -6.78 24.83
CA PRO A 84 -0.88 -6.57 25.89
C PRO A 84 -1.03 -5.11 26.29
N ASN A 85 0.09 -4.38 26.35
CA ASN A 85 0.16 -2.96 26.73
C ASN A 85 0.59 -2.13 25.52
N LEU A 86 -0.35 -1.82 24.63
CA LEU A 86 -0.08 -0.99 23.45
C LEU A 86 0.30 0.46 23.84
N ASP A 87 -0.14 0.91 25.03
CA ASP A 87 0.27 2.20 25.61
C ASP A 87 1.79 2.34 25.77
N ASP A 88 2.48 1.26 26.19
CA ASP A 88 3.94 1.26 26.34
C ASP A 88 4.68 1.55 25.03
N TRP A 89 4.04 1.27 23.89
CA TRP A 89 4.56 1.54 22.56
C TRP A 89 4.23 2.96 22.07
N LEU A 90 3.00 3.39 22.25
CA LEU A 90 2.48 4.60 21.60
C LEU A 90 2.66 5.86 22.45
N GLN A 91 2.60 5.79 23.79
CA GLN A 91 2.77 6.98 24.66
C GLN A 91 4.16 7.60 24.57
N PRO A 92 5.28 6.84 24.60
CA PRO A 92 6.61 7.43 24.37
C PRO A 92 6.74 8.09 23.00
N MET A 93 6.13 7.51 21.96
CA MET A 93 6.10 8.08 20.61
C MET A 93 5.34 9.41 20.61
N LEU A 94 4.15 9.47 21.16
CA LEU A 94 3.35 10.70 21.22
C LEU A 94 4.09 11.81 22.00
N ALA A 95 4.74 11.48 23.10
CA ALA A 95 5.54 12.42 23.89
C ALA A 95 6.73 12.97 23.07
N HIS A 96 7.47 12.10 22.37
CA HIS A 96 8.57 12.48 21.51
C HIS A 96 8.09 13.37 20.35
N LEU A 97 7.07 12.95 19.61
CA LEU A 97 6.54 13.71 18.47
C LEU A 97 6.03 15.10 18.90
N LYS A 98 5.42 15.21 20.09
CA LYS A 98 5.04 16.50 20.68
C LYS A 98 6.24 17.40 20.91
N GLN A 99 7.34 16.87 21.43
CA GLN A 99 8.61 17.62 21.62
C GLN A 99 9.20 18.05 20.27
N GLN A 100 9.03 17.24 19.20
CA GLN A 100 9.43 17.59 17.84
C GLN A 100 8.52 18.64 17.17
N GLY A 101 7.52 19.15 17.88
CA GLY A 101 6.61 20.20 17.40
C GLY A 101 5.43 19.67 16.62
N ALA A 102 5.11 18.38 16.69
CA ALA A 102 3.90 17.86 16.08
C ALA A 102 2.65 18.43 16.80
N PHE A 103 1.66 18.82 15.99
CA PHE A 103 0.34 19.23 16.49
C PHE A 103 -0.70 18.11 16.33
N SER A 104 -0.43 17.17 15.43
CA SER A 104 -1.22 15.98 15.19
C SER A 104 -0.31 14.84 14.74
N VAL A 105 -0.69 13.60 15.05
CA VAL A 105 -0.04 12.39 14.58
C VAL A 105 -1.06 11.60 13.79
N LYS A 106 -0.68 11.16 12.58
CA LYS A 106 -1.43 10.20 11.75
C LYS A 106 -0.62 8.93 11.59
N MET A 107 -1.24 7.77 11.72
CA MET A 107 -0.59 6.48 11.47
C MET A 107 -1.55 5.51 10.81
N GLY A 108 -1.01 4.56 10.04
CA GLY A 108 -1.78 3.49 9.40
C GLY A 108 -1.29 2.11 9.85
N PRO A 109 -1.79 1.56 10.97
CA PRO A 109 -1.36 0.25 11.43
C PRO A 109 -1.61 -0.84 10.37
N PRO A 110 -0.61 -1.67 10.02
CA PRO A 110 -0.78 -2.76 9.05
C PRO A 110 -1.47 -3.98 9.71
N VAL A 111 -2.56 -3.71 10.43
CA VAL A 111 -3.34 -4.72 11.17
C VAL A 111 -4.56 -5.08 10.34
N VAL A 112 -4.65 -6.34 9.93
CA VAL A 112 -5.75 -6.88 9.13
C VAL A 112 -6.94 -7.21 10.03
N ILE A 113 -8.14 -6.72 9.66
CA ILE A 113 -9.40 -7.00 10.37
C ILE A 113 -10.14 -8.15 9.72
N ARG A 114 -10.30 -8.10 8.38
CA ARG A 114 -11.13 -9.04 7.62
C ARG A 114 -10.47 -9.40 6.29
N ARG A 115 -10.84 -10.57 5.80
CA ARG A 115 -10.51 -11.02 4.45
C ARG A 115 -11.74 -11.59 3.78
N TRP A 116 -11.89 -11.34 2.50
CA TRP A 116 -12.91 -11.92 1.64
C TRP A 116 -12.23 -12.57 0.46
N ASP A 117 -12.38 -13.87 0.32
CA ASP A 117 -11.90 -14.56 -0.87
C ASP A 117 -12.68 -14.16 -2.13
N SER A 118 -12.14 -14.49 -3.29
CA SER A 118 -12.78 -14.16 -4.55
C SER A 118 -14.16 -14.79 -4.75
N ALA A 119 -14.47 -15.89 -4.07
CA ALA A 119 -15.79 -16.53 -4.16
C ALA A 119 -16.84 -15.72 -3.38
N ALA A 120 -16.52 -15.31 -2.16
CA ALA A 120 -17.37 -14.45 -1.34
C ALA A 120 -17.66 -13.11 -2.05
N ILE A 121 -16.62 -12.47 -2.62
CA ILE A 121 -16.79 -11.21 -3.34
C ILE A 121 -17.69 -11.38 -4.56
N LYS A 122 -17.51 -12.43 -5.36
CA LYS A 122 -18.36 -12.73 -6.54
C LYS A 122 -19.79 -12.97 -6.15
N SER A 123 -20.04 -13.69 -5.04
CA SER A 123 -21.38 -13.90 -4.50
C SER A 123 -22.02 -12.57 -4.09
N GLY A 124 -21.24 -11.69 -3.44
CA GLY A 124 -21.70 -10.35 -3.09
C GLY A 124 -22.08 -9.51 -4.32
N ILE A 125 -21.24 -9.50 -5.34
CA ILE A 125 -21.50 -8.78 -6.61
C ILE A 125 -22.79 -9.30 -7.30
N GLN A 126 -23.09 -10.59 -7.20
CA GLN A 126 -24.30 -11.18 -7.80
C GLN A 126 -25.59 -10.87 -7.01
N ASN A 127 -25.46 -10.41 -5.78
CA ASN A 127 -26.61 -10.06 -4.93
C ASN A 127 -26.91 -8.55 -5.03
N PRO A 128 -28.05 -8.13 -5.61
CA PRO A 128 -28.38 -6.72 -5.80
C PRO A 128 -28.57 -5.95 -4.50
N ASP A 129 -28.83 -6.64 -3.38
CA ASP A 129 -28.99 -6.02 -2.05
C ASP A 129 -27.65 -5.73 -1.38
N VAL A 130 -26.54 -6.29 -1.87
CA VAL A 130 -25.19 -6.08 -1.36
C VAL A 130 -24.52 -4.94 -2.12
N LYS A 131 -24.18 -3.87 -1.41
CA LYS A 131 -23.55 -2.69 -2.02
C LYS A 131 -22.09 -2.50 -1.62
N ARG A 132 -21.67 -3.11 -0.53
CA ARG A 132 -20.30 -2.94 -0.01
C ARG A 132 -19.70 -4.27 0.46
N LEU A 133 -18.38 -4.36 0.49
CA LEU A 133 -17.65 -5.52 1.02
C LEU A 133 -18.06 -5.85 2.45
N LYS A 134 -18.30 -4.86 3.31
CA LYS A 134 -18.74 -5.07 4.70
C LYS A 134 -20.11 -5.76 4.82
N ASP A 135 -20.93 -5.72 3.77
CA ASP A 135 -22.25 -6.35 3.71
C ASP A 135 -22.14 -7.83 3.28
N VAL A 136 -20.94 -8.26 2.84
CA VAL A 136 -20.62 -9.65 2.52
C VAL A 136 -20.04 -10.32 3.76
N GLU A 137 -20.44 -11.56 4.03
CA GLU A 137 -19.81 -12.37 5.07
C GLU A 137 -18.31 -12.55 4.76
N ALA A 138 -17.46 -12.17 5.71
CA ALA A 138 -16.01 -12.29 5.54
C ALA A 138 -15.57 -13.76 5.62
N SER A 139 -14.68 -14.17 4.71
CA SER A 139 -14.11 -15.52 4.72
C SER A 139 -13.17 -15.74 5.93
N HIS A 140 -12.62 -14.65 6.46
CA HIS A 140 -11.82 -14.68 7.68
C HIS A 140 -11.96 -13.35 8.44
N ILE A 141 -12.04 -13.45 9.76
CA ILE A 141 -12.07 -12.31 10.69
C ILE A 141 -10.94 -12.52 11.72
N GLU A 142 -10.17 -11.46 11.99
CA GLU A 142 -9.15 -11.45 13.06
C GLU A 142 -9.71 -10.72 14.30
N PRO A 143 -10.21 -11.45 15.32
CA PRO A 143 -10.84 -10.82 16.50
C PRO A 143 -9.90 -9.89 17.27
N ARG A 144 -8.60 -10.21 17.33
CA ARG A 144 -7.59 -9.39 18.01
C ARG A 144 -7.38 -8.02 17.35
N ALA A 145 -7.70 -7.90 16.05
CA ALA A 145 -7.62 -6.61 15.36
C ALA A 145 -8.67 -5.61 15.86
N PHE A 146 -9.86 -6.10 16.23
CA PHE A 146 -10.88 -5.26 16.87
C PHE A 146 -10.43 -4.78 18.25
N GLU A 147 -9.73 -5.63 19.01
CA GLU A 147 -9.14 -5.24 20.31
C GLU A 147 -8.11 -4.13 20.11
N VAL A 148 -7.27 -4.20 19.05
CA VAL A 148 -6.32 -3.12 18.73
C VAL A 148 -7.08 -1.82 18.45
N ALA A 149 -8.11 -1.85 17.61
CA ALA A 149 -8.92 -0.67 17.31
C ALA A 149 -9.58 -0.09 18.56
N ASP A 150 -10.12 -0.93 19.43
CA ASP A 150 -10.76 -0.48 20.69
C ASP A 150 -9.75 0.12 21.66
N ARG A 151 -8.53 -0.43 21.74
CA ARG A 151 -7.45 0.16 22.55
C ARG A 151 -7.04 1.53 22.01
N LEU A 152 -6.89 1.66 20.68
CA LEU A 152 -6.59 2.95 20.07
C LEU A 152 -7.66 4.00 20.41
N ARG A 153 -8.96 3.66 20.31
CA ARG A 153 -10.05 4.56 20.71
C ARG A 153 -9.97 4.96 22.20
N LYS A 154 -9.73 3.99 23.09
CA LYS A 154 -9.56 4.24 24.53
C LYS A 154 -8.37 5.15 24.85
N MET A 155 -7.30 5.07 24.06
CA MET A 155 -6.13 5.97 24.18
C MET A 155 -6.40 7.37 23.61
N GLY A 156 -7.54 7.61 22.95
CA GLY A 156 -7.90 8.90 22.37
C GLY A 156 -7.55 9.07 20.88
N TRP A 157 -7.14 8.01 20.21
CA TRP A 157 -6.97 8.00 18.76
C TRP A 157 -8.35 8.04 18.07
N GLN A 158 -8.42 8.77 16.98
CA GLN A 158 -9.62 8.95 16.17
C GLN A 158 -9.40 8.24 14.83
N GLN A 159 -10.27 7.31 14.51
CA GLN A 159 -10.26 6.66 13.20
C GLN A 159 -10.85 7.62 12.16
N GLY A 160 -10.21 7.74 11.00
CA GLY A 160 -10.77 8.47 9.87
C GLY A 160 -12.15 7.91 9.51
N GLU A 161 -13.07 8.76 9.11
CA GLU A 161 -14.37 8.32 8.60
C GLU A 161 -14.14 7.44 7.36
N ASP A 162 -14.99 6.39 7.20
CA ASP A 162 -15.06 5.64 5.94
C ASP A 162 -15.47 6.65 4.85
N GLY A 163 -14.50 7.18 4.15
CA GLY A 163 -14.75 8.11 3.04
C GLY A 163 -15.64 7.42 2.04
N GLY A 164 -16.76 8.03 1.68
CA GLY A 164 -17.69 7.53 0.65
C GLY A 164 -16.98 7.02 -0.60
N ALA A 165 -17.58 6.93 -1.74
CA ALA A 165 -16.96 6.42 -2.97
C ALA A 165 -15.51 6.93 -3.14
N GLY A 166 -14.50 6.05 -2.95
CA GLY A 166 -13.08 6.37 -3.09
C GLY A 166 -12.21 5.89 -1.92
N PHE A 167 -10.97 6.39 -1.87
CA PHE A 167 -10.01 6.10 -0.80
C PHE A 167 -10.12 7.20 0.27
N GLY A 168 -10.83 6.95 1.37
CA GLY A 168 -10.97 7.90 2.48
C GLY A 168 -9.68 8.17 3.24
N ASP A 169 -8.81 7.16 3.33
CA ASP A 169 -7.48 7.24 3.93
C ASP A 169 -6.41 7.65 2.91
N VAL A 170 -5.27 8.18 3.37
CA VAL A 170 -4.11 8.49 2.50
C VAL A 170 -3.52 7.19 1.93
N GLN A 171 -3.49 6.11 2.74
CA GLN A 171 -3.20 4.75 2.29
C GLN A 171 -4.51 3.95 2.22
N PRO A 172 -4.64 3.04 1.23
CA PRO A 172 -5.90 2.31 1.05
C PRO A 172 -6.19 1.41 2.26
N ARG A 173 -7.38 1.57 2.83
CA ARG A 173 -7.89 0.69 3.88
C ARG A 173 -8.21 -0.70 3.35
N TYR A 174 -8.75 -0.78 2.14
CA TYR A 174 -9.05 -2.01 1.44
C TYR A 174 -8.04 -2.22 0.31
N VAL A 175 -7.39 -3.38 0.31
CA VAL A 175 -6.44 -3.79 -0.74
C VAL A 175 -6.84 -5.16 -1.29
N PHE A 176 -6.30 -5.50 -2.46
CA PHE A 176 -6.50 -6.83 -3.04
C PHE A 176 -5.17 -7.57 -3.12
N GLN A 177 -5.10 -8.74 -2.51
CA GLN A 177 -3.87 -9.52 -2.38
C GLN A 177 -4.04 -10.91 -3.00
N VAL A 178 -2.98 -11.41 -3.63
CA VAL A 178 -2.86 -12.78 -4.08
C VAL A 178 -1.87 -13.48 -3.15
N PRO A 179 -2.34 -14.34 -2.22
CA PRO A 179 -1.47 -15.13 -1.36
C PRO A 179 -0.63 -16.10 -2.20
N LEU A 180 0.69 -16.12 -1.95
CA LEU A 180 1.66 -16.98 -2.64
C LEU A 180 2.26 -18.04 -1.73
N ALA A 181 2.29 -17.80 -0.41
CA ALA A 181 2.87 -18.70 0.56
C ALA A 181 2.23 -20.11 0.51
N ASN A 182 3.06 -21.13 0.54
CA ASN A 182 2.64 -22.54 0.54
C ASN A 182 1.79 -22.96 -0.67
N ARG A 183 1.92 -22.26 -1.80
CA ARG A 183 1.22 -22.58 -3.06
C ARG A 183 2.22 -22.77 -4.17
N SER A 184 1.97 -23.71 -5.08
CA SER A 184 2.71 -23.77 -6.34
C SER A 184 2.23 -22.67 -7.29
N LEU A 185 3.08 -22.28 -8.24
CA LEU A 185 2.72 -21.30 -9.26
C LEU A 185 1.53 -21.76 -10.11
N ASP A 186 1.44 -23.09 -10.35
CA ASP A 186 0.30 -23.71 -11.05
C ASP A 186 -1.00 -23.56 -10.25
N ASP A 187 -0.96 -23.70 -8.92
CA ASP A 187 -2.15 -23.53 -8.08
C ASP A 187 -2.57 -22.06 -8.02
N VAL A 188 -1.62 -21.14 -8.04
CA VAL A 188 -1.93 -19.70 -8.17
C VAL A 188 -2.63 -19.44 -9.50
N LEU A 189 -2.11 -19.98 -10.62
CA LEU A 189 -2.73 -19.81 -11.94
C LEU A 189 -4.10 -20.50 -12.05
N LYS A 190 -4.28 -21.67 -11.44
CA LYS A 190 -5.60 -22.33 -11.36
C LYS A 190 -6.63 -21.49 -10.60
N GLY A 191 -6.19 -20.72 -9.59
CA GLY A 191 -7.04 -19.78 -8.84
C GLY A 191 -7.58 -18.63 -9.70
N PHE A 192 -6.89 -18.26 -10.78
CA PHE A 192 -7.37 -17.25 -11.72
C PHE A 192 -8.66 -17.73 -12.42
N ASN A 193 -9.63 -16.84 -12.62
CA ASN A 193 -10.83 -17.18 -13.34
C ASN A 193 -10.54 -17.52 -14.82
N GLN A 194 -11.52 -18.12 -15.49
CA GLN A 194 -11.37 -18.56 -16.88
C GLN A 194 -11.02 -17.40 -17.84
N LEU A 195 -11.61 -16.21 -17.60
CA LEU A 195 -11.36 -15.02 -18.43
C LEU A 195 -9.89 -14.59 -18.35
N TRP A 196 -9.33 -14.54 -17.13
CA TRP A 196 -7.93 -14.17 -16.92
C TRP A 196 -6.98 -15.16 -17.60
N ARG A 197 -7.19 -16.48 -17.39
CA ARG A 197 -6.38 -17.51 -18.04
C ARG A 197 -6.45 -17.45 -19.56
N ARG A 198 -7.64 -17.17 -20.13
CA ARG A 198 -7.79 -16.97 -21.58
C ARG A 198 -7.07 -15.70 -22.06
N ASN A 199 -7.14 -14.62 -21.28
CA ASN A 199 -6.49 -13.36 -21.63
C ASN A 199 -4.96 -13.49 -21.63
N ILE A 200 -4.37 -14.19 -20.64
CA ILE A 200 -2.93 -14.50 -20.61
C ILE A 200 -2.55 -15.28 -21.89
N LYS A 201 -3.24 -16.38 -22.18
CA LYS A 201 -2.98 -17.19 -23.39
C LYS A 201 -3.20 -16.39 -24.69
N LYS A 202 -4.17 -15.48 -24.70
CA LYS A 202 -4.41 -14.61 -25.86
C LYS A 202 -3.24 -13.67 -26.09
N ALA A 203 -2.72 -13.06 -25.03
CA ALA A 203 -1.56 -12.18 -25.11
C ALA A 203 -0.31 -12.93 -25.61
N GLU A 204 -0.03 -14.13 -25.07
CA GLU A 204 1.06 -14.98 -25.51
C GLU A 204 0.95 -15.32 -27.00
N LYS A 205 -0.24 -15.76 -27.47
CA LYS A 205 -0.49 -16.07 -28.88
C LYS A 205 -0.39 -14.87 -29.80
N ALA A 206 -0.70 -13.67 -29.30
CA ALA A 206 -0.56 -12.42 -30.05
C ALA A 206 0.90 -11.93 -30.13
N GLY A 207 1.83 -12.58 -29.41
CA GLY A 207 3.23 -12.15 -29.36
C GLY A 207 3.47 -10.96 -28.44
N VAL A 208 2.65 -10.79 -27.37
CA VAL A 208 2.92 -9.78 -26.34
C VAL A 208 4.12 -10.23 -25.53
N GLU A 209 5.16 -9.42 -25.51
CA GLU A 209 6.38 -9.62 -24.71
C GLU A 209 6.33 -8.76 -23.47
N VAL A 210 6.74 -9.32 -22.33
CA VAL A 210 6.89 -8.55 -21.08
C VAL A 210 8.35 -8.47 -20.70
N VAL A 211 8.87 -7.25 -20.67
CA VAL A 211 10.28 -6.95 -20.39
C VAL A 211 10.42 -6.09 -19.13
N GLN A 212 11.55 -6.21 -18.45
CA GLN A 212 11.93 -5.27 -17.41
C GLN A 212 12.65 -4.08 -18.03
N GLY A 213 12.28 -2.88 -17.59
CA GLY A 213 12.95 -1.64 -17.92
C GLY A 213 13.87 -1.17 -16.80
N GLY A 214 14.67 -0.15 -17.12
CA GLY A 214 15.59 0.51 -16.21
C GLY A 214 15.25 1.98 -15.99
N TYR A 215 16.22 2.70 -15.41
CA TYR A 215 16.09 4.14 -15.16
C TYR A 215 15.82 4.94 -16.45
N GLU A 216 16.48 4.59 -17.54
CA GLU A 216 16.35 5.27 -18.83
C GLU A 216 14.98 5.10 -19.46
N ASP A 217 14.26 4.05 -19.09
CA ASP A 217 12.90 3.79 -19.61
C ASP A 217 11.81 4.56 -18.82
N LEU A 218 12.16 5.32 -17.79
CA LEU A 218 11.19 6.08 -16.99
C LEU A 218 10.49 7.19 -17.78
N ALA A 219 11.09 7.70 -18.87
CA ALA A 219 10.44 8.65 -19.76
C ALA A 219 9.27 8.00 -20.53
N GLU A 220 9.47 6.77 -21.00
CA GLU A 220 8.40 6.01 -21.66
C GLU A 220 7.31 5.55 -20.67
N TRP A 221 7.71 5.19 -19.45
CA TRP A 221 6.78 4.98 -18.33
C TRP A 221 5.88 6.21 -18.14
N GLN A 222 6.48 7.40 -18.06
CA GLN A 222 5.74 8.65 -17.83
C GLN A 222 4.75 8.91 -18.96
N ARG A 223 5.13 8.69 -20.21
CA ARG A 223 4.22 8.83 -21.38
C ARG A 223 2.95 7.97 -21.21
N LEU A 224 3.09 6.70 -20.89
CA LEU A 224 1.96 5.80 -20.65
C LEU A 224 1.14 6.20 -19.42
N TYR A 225 1.81 6.68 -18.36
CA TYR A 225 1.16 7.10 -17.14
C TYR A 225 0.32 8.35 -17.34
N GLU A 226 0.76 9.30 -18.15
CA GLU A 226 0.00 10.49 -18.54
C GLU A 226 -1.23 10.15 -19.38
N ILE A 227 -1.13 9.22 -20.34
CA ILE A 227 -2.28 8.71 -21.08
C ILE A 227 -3.31 8.09 -20.13
N THR A 228 -2.85 7.30 -19.18
CA THR A 228 -3.70 6.68 -18.16
C THR A 228 -4.36 7.76 -17.29
N ALA A 229 -3.61 8.78 -16.87
CA ALA A 229 -4.11 9.85 -16.02
C ALA A 229 -5.24 10.66 -16.68
N VAL A 230 -5.10 10.93 -17.98
CA VAL A 230 -6.16 11.60 -18.77
C VAL A 230 -7.42 10.75 -18.84
N ARG A 231 -7.26 9.44 -19.15
CA ARG A 231 -8.39 8.51 -19.25
C ARG A 231 -9.13 8.30 -17.92
N ASP A 232 -8.36 8.15 -16.82
CA ASP A 232 -8.89 7.75 -15.52
C ASP A 232 -9.07 8.97 -14.58
N HIS A 233 -8.94 10.21 -15.12
CA HIS A 233 -9.23 11.50 -14.48
C HIS A 233 -8.49 11.76 -13.17
N PHE A 234 -7.19 11.41 -13.10
CA PHE A 234 -6.37 11.76 -11.95
C PHE A 234 -5.19 12.65 -12.34
N ARG A 235 -4.63 13.37 -11.36
CA ARG A 235 -3.43 14.20 -11.56
C ARG A 235 -2.18 13.32 -11.51
N PRO A 236 -1.42 13.18 -12.61
CA PRO A 236 -0.22 12.36 -12.63
C PRO A 236 0.90 13.00 -11.78
N ARG A 237 1.72 12.15 -11.18
CA ARG A 237 2.99 12.58 -10.59
C ARG A 237 3.99 12.87 -11.72
N PRO A 238 4.89 13.86 -11.54
CA PRO A 238 5.88 14.20 -12.57
C PRO A 238 6.95 13.10 -12.70
N LEU A 239 7.60 13.03 -13.86
CA LEU A 239 8.71 12.13 -14.14
C LEU A 239 9.80 12.18 -13.05
N SER A 240 10.14 13.37 -12.58
CA SER A 240 11.15 13.57 -11.52
C SER A 240 10.81 12.85 -10.21
N TYR A 241 9.53 12.62 -9.92
CA TYR A 241 9.12 11.82 -8.77
C TYR A 241 9.52 10.35 -8.95
N PHE A 242 9.28 9.77 -10.12
CA PHE A 242 9.63 8.37 -10.41
C PHE A 242 11.13 8.17 -10.55
N GLN A 243 11.85 9.14 -11.14
CA GLN A 243 13.31 9.13 -11.21
C GLN A 243 13.92 9.12 -9.81
N ARG A 244 13.47 10.00 -8.92
CA ARG A 244 13.90 10.02 -7.51
C ARG A 244 13.55 8.72 -6.80
N MET A 245 12.30 8.25 -6.95
CA MET A 245 11.84 7.01 -6.34
C MET A 245 12.70 5.82 -6.77
N TRP A 246 13.01 5.70 -8.06
CA TRP A 246 13.90 4.68 -8.60
C TRP A 246 15.28 4.75 -7.97
N THR A 247 15.90 5.94 -8.03
CA THR A 247 17.27 6.14 -7.55
C THR A 247 17.40 5.80 -6.06
N VAL A 248 16.55 6.39 -5.21
CA VAL A 248 16.74 6.26 -3.75
C VAL A 248 16.34 4.86 -3.25
N LEU A 249 15.29 4.26 -3.81
CA LEU A 249 14.88 2.92 -3.40
C LEU A 249 15.88 1.85 -3.84
N ASN A 250 16.38 1.93 -5.07
CA ASN A 250 17.34 0.96 -5.61
C ASN A 250 18.77 1.19 -5.11
N SER A 251 19.10 2.38 -4.56
CA SER A 251 20.34 2.59 -3.82
C SER A 251 20.35 1.90 -2.45
N GLU A 252 19.17 1.76 -1.82
CA GLU A 252 19.04 1.04 -0.54
C GLU A 252 19.02 -0.49 -0.76
N ASP A 253 18.33 -0.95 -1.80
CA ASP A 253 18.24 -2.35 -2.21
C ASP A 253 18.02 -2.40 -3.74
N PRO A 254 18.94 -2.96 -4.54
CA PRO A 254 18.86 -2.97 -6.01
C PRO A 254 17.59 -3.62 -6.59
N ASN A 255 16.88 -4.39 -5.79
CA ASN A 255 15.63 -5.04 -6.19
C ASN A 255 14.38 -4.36 -5.62
N ARG A 256 14.51 -3.22 -4.90
CA ARG A 256 13.42 -2.55 -4.20
C ARG A 256 12.33 -2.05 -5.15
N MET A 257 12.71 -1.51 -6.29
CA MET A 257 11.81 -1.04 -7.33
C MET A 257 12.17 -1.64 -8.68
N ARG A 258 11.18 -2.23 -9.35
CA ARG A 258 11.29 -2.77 -10.70
C ARG A 258 10.28 -2.11 -11.62
N LEU A 259 10.62 -1.98 -12.90
CA LEU A 259 9.77 -1.43 -13.95
C LEU A 259 9.52 -2.51 -15.00
N TYR A 260 8.26 -2.63 -15.44
CA TYR A 260 7.85 -3.60 -16.44
C TYR A 260 7.11 -2.91 -17.58
N PHE A 261 7.30 -3.44 -18.79
CA PHE A 261 6.56 -3.06 -19.97
C PHE A 261 6.01 -4.30 -20.67
N ALA A 262 4.76 -4.24 -21.11
CA ALA A 262 4.20 -5.20 -22.05
C ALA A 262 4.20 -4.58 -23.47
N ARG A 263 4.93 -5.22 -24.38
CA ARG A 263 5.17 -4.77 -25.76
C ARG A 263 4.43 -5.67 -26.74
N HIS A 264 3.95 -5.06 -27.80
CA HIS A 264 3.43 -5.77 -28.97
C HIS A 264 3.87 -5.07 -30.25
N ASN A 265 4.48 -5.81 -31.17
CA ASN A 265 5.06 -5.26 -32.41
C ASN A 265 5.99 -4.05 -32.16
N GLY A 266 6.82 -4.13 -31.14
CA GLY A 266 7.78 -3.07 -30.76
C GLY A 266 7.18 -1.87 -30.01
N VAL A 267 5.86 -1.82 -29.80
CA VAL A 267 5.17 -0.72 -29.09
C VAL A 267 4.85 -1.11 -27.65
N ASN A 268 5.20 -0.26 -26.69
CA ASN A 268 4.82 -0.43 -25.29
C ASN A 268 3.35 -0.07 -25.08
N LEU A 269 2.53 -1.06 -24.72
CA LEU A 269 1.08 -0.91 -24.55
C LEU A 269 0.66 -0.80 -23.08
N SER A 270 1.43 -1.35 -22.16
CA SER A 270 1.23 -1.14 -20.73
C SER A 270 2.56 -1.18 -19.98
N ALA A 271 2.58 -0.53 -18.82
CA ALA A 271 3.74 -0.50 -17.95
C ALA A 271 3.30 -0.54 -16.49
N ALA A 272 4.19 -1.01 -15.60
CA ALA A 272 3.94 -1.03 -14.18
C ALA A 272 5.22 -0.92 -13.37
N THR A 273 5.12 -0.32 -12.18
CA THR A 273 6.15 -0.39 -11.16
C THR A 273 5.80 -1.45 -10.12
N MET A 274 6.80 -2.20 -9.69
CA MET A 274 6.72 -3.20 -8.64
C MET A 274 7.66 -2.83 -7.51
N LEU A 275 7.19 -2.85 -6.26
CA LEU A 275 7.98 -2.63 -5.07
C LEU A 275 8.12 -3.93 -4.27
N VAL A 276 9.26 -4.11 -3.61
CA VAL A 276 9.59 -5.35 -2.89
C VAL A 276 10.18 -5.02 -1.52
N VAL A 277 9.58 -5.55 -0.44
CA VAL A 277 10.15 -5.50 0.91
C VAL A 277 9.90 -6.83 1.62
N GLY A 278 10.95 -7.59 1.85
CA GLY A 278 10.81 -8.94 2.39
C GLY A 278 9.89 -9.81 1.54
N GLY A 279 8.98 -10.54 2.17
CA GLY A 279 8.01 -11.41 1.49
C GLY A 279 6.82 -10.68 0.86
N HIS A 280 6.73 -9.35 0.93
CA HIS A 280 5.61 -8.59 0.37
C HIS A 280 6.01 -7.84 -0.90
N VAL A 281 5.26 -8.06 -1.97
CA VAL A 281 5.48 -7.43 -3.27
C VAL A 281 4.23 -6.66 -3.69
N TRP A 282 4.40 -5.39 -4.07
CA TRP A 282 3.32 -4.50 -4.50
C TRP A 282 3.38 -4.18 -5.99
N TYR A 283 2.27 -4.36 -6.69
CA TYR A 283 1.96 -3.64 -7.92
C TYR A 283 1.61 -2.19 -7.54
N SER A 284 2.56 -1.28 -7.66
CA SER A 284 2.45 0.05 -7.04
C SER A 284 1.77 1.08 -7.96
N TYR A 285 2.27 1.23 -9.17
CA TYR A 285 1.69 2.11 -10.19
C TYR A 285 1.52 1.34 -11.47
N GLY A 286 0.36 1.50 -12.12
CA GLY A 286 0.05 0.92 -13.42
C GLY A 286 -0.27 1.97 -14.45
N ALA A 287 0.10 1.69 -15.70
CA ALA A 287 -0.16 2.55 -16.84
C ALA A 287 -0.52 1.70 -18.06
N SER A 288 -1.38 2.20 -18.92
CA SER A 288 -1.72 1.52 -20.19
C SER A 288 -2.15 2.50 -21.27
N ASP A 289 -1.78 2.20 -22.47
CA ASP A 289 -2.24 2.92 -23.65
C ASP A 289 -3.74 2.67 -23.93
N ASN A 290 -4.34 3.48 -24.75
CA ASN A 290 -5.71 3.31 -25.22
C ASN A 290 -5.81 2.33 -26.43
N ILE A 291 -4.69 2.12 -27.13
CA ILE A 291 -4.57 1.17 -28.25
C ILE A 291 -4.11 -0.22 -27.79
N GLY A 292 -4.28 -1.24 -28.62
CA GLY A 292 -3.76 -2.59 -28.38
C GLY A 292 -4.40 -3.32 -27.19
N ARG A 293 -5.54 -2.86 -26.67
CA ARG A 293 -6.22 -3.49 -25.51
C ARG A 293 -6.75 -4.88 -25.85
N GLU A 294 -7.02 -5.16 -27.12
CA GLU A 294 -7.50 -6.45 -27.61
C GLU A 294 -6.46 -7.56 -27.46
N VAL A 295 -5.15 -7.25 -27.46
CA VAL A 295 -4.08 -8.25 -27.22
C VAL A 295 -3.79 -8.50 -25.73
N ARG A 296 -4.51 -7.82 -24.80
CA ARG A 296 -4.47 -8.06 -23.35
C ARG A 296 -3.11 -7.84 -22.70
N PRO A 297 -2.41 -6.73 -22.98
CA PRO A 297 -1.04 -6.51 -22.49
C PRO A 297 -0.96 -6.46 -20.94
N SER A 298 -1.97 -5.86 -20.27
CA SER A 298 -2.00 -5.76 -18.79
C SER A 298 -2.13 -7.14 -18.12
N ASN A 299 -2.86 -8.09 -18.73
CA ASN A 299 -2.96 -9.44 -18.18
C ASN A 299 -1.62 -10.19 -18.30
N ALA A 300 -0.91 -10.06 -19.42
CA ALA A 300 0.42 -10.63 -19.61
C ALA A 300 1.41 -10.04 -18.59
N MET A 301 1.40 -8.72 -18.43
CA MET A 301 2.28 -8.00 -17.51
C MET A 301 2.06 -8.42 -16.05
N GLN A 302 0.81 -8.44 -15.59
CA GLN A 302 0.48 -8.87 -14.22
C GLN A 302 0.92 -10.32 -13.96
N TRP A 303 0.71 -11.21 -14.92
CA TRP A 303 1.14 -12.60 -14.80
C TRP A 303 2.66 -12.72 -14.72
N ARG A 304 3.39 -11.95 -15.53
CA ARG A 304 4.86 -11.92 -15.46
C ARG A 304 5.35 -11.37 -14.12
N MET A 305 4.81 -10.26 -13.65
CA MET A 305 5.17 -9.65 -12.36
C MET A 305 4.90 -10.61 -11.20
N LEU A 306 3.77 -11.32 -11.21
CA LEU A 306 3.43 -12.31 -10.19
C LEU A 306 4.42 -13.49 -10.20
N ARG A 307 4.80 -13.99 -11.38
CA ARG A 307 5.81 -15.05 -11.52
C ARG A 307 7.17 -14.59 -10.97
N ASP A 308 7.58 -13.37 -11.28
CA ASP A 308 8.84 -12.81 -10.79
C ASP A 308 8.78 -12.63 -9.26
N ALA A 309 7.65 -12.16 -8.70
CA ALA A 309 7.42 -12.10 -7.25
C ALA A 309 7.53 -13.49 -6.61
N TYR A 310 6.88 -14.49 -7.20
CA TYR A 310 6.95 -15.87 -6.72
C TYR A 310 8.40 -16.40 -6.73
N ALA A 311 9.13 -16.16 -7.82
CA ALA A 311 10.53 -16.58 -7.96
C ALA A 311 11.48 -15.91 -6.94
N MET A 312 11.13 -14.72 -6.45
CA MET A 312 11.83 -14.03 -5.37
C MET A 312 11.46 -14.54 -3.96
N GLY A 313 10.58 -15.53 -3.84
CA GLY A 313 10.12 -16.05 -2.55
C GLY A 313 9.07 -15.18 -1.87
N ALA A 314 8.36 -14.33 -2.61
CA ALA A 314 7.27 -13.53 -2.05
C ALA A 314 6.17 -14.42 -1.46
N THR A 315 5.63 -13.99 -0.32
CA THR A 315 4.48 -14.62 0.34
C THR A 315 3.15 -14.00 -0.09
N VAL A 316 3.20 -12.76 -0.56
CA VAL A 316 2.03 -11.98 -1.00
C VAL A 316 2.38 -11.14 -2.23
N TYR A 317 1.51 -11.16 -3.24
CA TYR A 317 1.49 -10.21 -4.34
C TYR A 317 0.28 -9.29 -4.19
N ASP A 318 0.54 -8.02 -3.84
CA ASP A 318 -0.46 -7.02 -3.49
C ASP A 318 -0.78 -6.14 -4.71
N LEU A 319 -2.02 -6.21 -5.17
CA LEU A 319 -2.55 -5.41 -6.26
C LEU A 319 -2.99 -4.00 -5.79
N ARG A 320 -2.70 -3.62 -4.55
CA ARG A 320 -3.04 -2.34 -3.92
C ARG A 320 -4.54 -2.09 -3.81
N GLY A 321 -4.87 -0.83 -3.56
CA GLY A 321 -6.19 -0.38 -3.18
C GLY A 321 -7.33 -0.84 -4.06
N ILE A 322 -8.44 -1.14 -3.42
CA ILE A 322 -9.76 -1.31 -4.03
C ILE A 322 -10.76 -0.41 -3.32
N SER A 323 -11.85 -0.08 -3.99
CA SER A 323 -13.03 0.46 -3.33
C SER A 323 -13.73 -0.66 -2.53
N ASP A 324 -14.38 -0.31 -1.43
CA ASP A 324 -15.26 -1.24 -0.73
C ASP A 324 -16.63 -1.38 -1.42
N SER A 325 -16.91 -0.55 -2.45
CA SER A 325 -18.15 -0.59 -3.23
C SER A 325 -18.21 -1.81 -4.12
N LEU A 326 -19.33 -2.53 -4.08
CA LEU A 326 -19.70 -3.61 -4.99
C LEU A 326 -20.81 -3.19 -5.95
N ASP A 327 -21.17 -1.91 -5.96
CA ASP A 327 -22.18 -1.36 -6.87
C ASP A 327 -21.63 -1.26 -8.29
N GLU A 328 -22.32 -1.86 -9.26
CA GLU A 328 -21.94 -1.86 -10.67
C GLU A 328 -21.89 -0.44 -11.28
N THR A 329 -22.59 0.51 -10.67
CA THR A 329 -22.58 1.91 -11.11
C THR A 329 -21.37 2.71 -10.62
N ASP A 330 -20.59 2.14 -9.68
CA ASP A 330 -19.35 2.77 -9.20
C ASP A 330 -18.28 2.75 -10.28
N HIS A 331 -17.64 3.90 -10.50
CA HIS A 331 -16.58 4.05 -11.51
C HIS A 331 -15.35 3.15 -11.27
N LEU A 332 -15.14 2.69 -10.02
CA LEU A 332 -14.06 1.76 -9.65
C LEU A 332 -14.48 0.29 -9.72
N PHE A 333 -15.75 -0.01 -10.06
CA PHE A 333 -16.24 -1.39 -10.11
C PHE A 333 -15.44 -2.28 -11.07
N GLY A 334 -15.08 -1.75 -12.24
CA GLY A 334 -14.22 -2.49 -13.19
C GLY A 334 -12.85 -2.86 -12.62
N LEU A 335 -12.31 -2.04 -11.71
CA LEU A 335 -11.03 -2.32 -11.06
C LEU A 335 -11.12 -3.49 -10.07
N ILE A 336 -12.17 -3.54 -9.25
CA ILE A 336 -12.37 -4.67 -8.33
C ILE A 336 -12.65 -5.97 -9.11
N GLN A 337 -13.48 -5.92 -10.16
CA GLN A 337 -13.71 -7.09 -11.04
C GLN A 337 -12.41 -7.62 -11.66
N PHE A 338 -11.54 -6.74 -12.14
CA PHE A 338 -10.24 -7.10 -12.68
C PHE A 338 -9.40 -7.84 -11.65
N LYS A 339 -9.29 -7.30 -10.43
CA LYS A 339 -8.49 -7.90 -9.36
C LYS A 339 -9.07 -9.23 -8.84
N VAL A 340 -10.38 -9.30 -8.63
CA VAL A 340 -11.09 -10.53 -8.20
C VAL A 340 -10.87 -11.66 -9.21
N GLY A 341 -10.68 -11.34 -10.48
CA GLY A 341 -10.35 -12.33 -11.51
C GLY A 341 -9.05 -13.10 -11.28
N THR A 342 -8.13 -12.59 -10.46
CA THR A 342 -6.87 -13.28 -10.09
C THR A 342 -7.04 -14.34 -9.01
N GLY A 343 -8.24 -14.51 -8.44
CA GLY A 343 -8.49 -15.53 -7.42
C GLY A 343 -7.83 -15.25 -6.06
N GLY A 344 -7.41 -14.01 -5.84
CA GLY A 344 -6.91 -13.54 -4.56
C GLY A 344 -8.04 -13.19 -3.58
N GLU A 345 -7.74 -12.32 -2.64
CA GLU A 345 -8.64 -11.89 -1.56
C GLU A 345 -8.62 -10.37 -1.38
N ALA A 346 -9.77 -9.80 -1.03
CA ALA A 346 -9.84 -8.45 -0.49
C ALA A 346 -9.42 -8.50 0.98
N VAL A 347 -8.65 -7.51 1.40
CA VAL A 347 -8.12 -7.39 2.76
C VAL A 347 -8.48 -6.02 3.30
N GLU A 348 -9.11 -5.99 4.48
CA GLU A 348 -9.39 -4.77 5.23
C GLU A 348 -8.37 -4.60 6.34
N TYR A 349 -7.70 -3.45 6.36
CA TYR A 349 -6.88 -3.01 7.48
C TYR A 349 -7.70 -2.21 8.49
N VAL A 350 -7.18 -2.01 9.70
CA VAL A 350 -7.80 -1.13 10.71
C VAL A 350 -7.91 0.34 10.27
N GLY A 351 -7.34 0.68 9.09
CA GLY A 351 -7.35 2.03 8.53
C GLY A 351 -6.38 2.99 9.20
N GLU A 352 -6.48 4.27 8.85
CA GLU A 352 -5.63 5.31 9.42
C GLU A 352 -6.26 5.95 10.66
N TRP A 353 -5.38 6.35 11.58
CA TRP A 353 -5.77 6.90 12.88
C TRP A 353 -5.05 8.22 13.14
N ASP A 354 -5.81 9.20 13.62
CA ASP A 354 -5.32 10.51 14.01
C ASP A 354 -5.28 10.68 15.53
N PHE A 355 -4.22 11.32 16.04
CA PHE A 355 -4.13 11.72 17.43
C PHE A 355 -3.87 13.23 17.53
N PRO A 356 -4.87 14.02 17.96
CA PRO A 356 -4.74 15.48 18.06
C PRO A 356 -3.92 15.88 19.29
N LEU A 357 -2.63 16.16 19.12
CA LEU A 357 -1.76 16.71 20.17
C LEU A 357 -2.12 18.17 20.51
N ASN A 358 -2.63 18.92 19.52
CA ASN A 358 -3.24 20.23 19.67
C ASN A 358 -4.59 20.25 18.93
N LYS A 359 -5.67 20.17 19.71
CA LYS A 359 -7.03 20.03 19.17
C LYS A 359 -7.46 21.20 18.24
N LEU A 360 -7.01 22.43 18.54
CA LEU A 360 -7.37 23.60 17.73
C LEU A 360 -6.71 23.56 16.36
N LEU A 361 -5.40 23.26 16.32
CA LEU A 361 -4.67 23.15 15.05
C LEU A 361 -5.12 21.95 14.23
N HIS A 362 -5.44 20.84 14.88
CA HIS A 362 -5.98 19.64 14.21
C HIS A 362 -7.32 19.98 13.53
N LYS A 363 -8.28 20.55 14.26
CA LYS A 363 -9.57 20.97 13.70
C LYS A 363 -9.43 21.99 12.57
N ALA A 364 -8.47 22.91 12.66
CA ALA A 364 -8.20 23.87 11.59
C ALA A 364 -7.67 23.19 10.32
N LEU A 365 -6.83 22.14 10.47
CA LEU A 365 -6.36 21.34 9.33
C LEU A 365 -7.52 20.57 8.68
N ASP A 366 -8.37 19.92 9.48
CA ASP A 366 -9.52 19.15 8.96
C ASP A 366 -10.47 20.05 8.16
N MET A 367 -10.77 21.24 8.69
CA MET A 367 -11.59 22.23 7.97
C MET A 367 -10.92 22.73 6.67
N TYR A 368 -9.59 22.81 6.64
CA TYR A 368 -8.85 23.17 5.43
C TYR A 368 -8.86 22.06 4.40
N MET A 369 -8.69 20.81 4.84
CA MET A 369 -8.69 19.64 3.94
C MET A 369 -10.07 19.33 3.37
N SER A 370 -11.15 19.51 4.15
CA SER A 370 -12.53 19.27 3.70
C SER A 370 -13.05 20.27 2.65
N ARG A 371 -12.33 21.40 2.45
CA ARG A 371 -12.67 22.43 1.45
C ARG A 371 -11.90 22.28 0.13
N ARG A 372 -11.06 21.25 0.01
CA ARG A 372 -10.26 20.96 -1.20
C ARG A 372 -10.79 19.73 -1.94
#